data_c1436186c1c0962478703f21eb3bdb7a
#
_entry.id   c1436186c1c0962478703f21eb3bdb7a
#
_cell.length_a   1.000
_cell.length_b   1.000
_cell.length_c   1.000
_cell.angle_alpha   90.00
_cell.angle_beta   90.00
_cell.angle_gamma   90.00
#
_symmetry.space_group_name_H-M   'P 1'
#
loop_
_entity.id
_entity.type
_entity.pdbx_description
1 polymer ?
#
loop_
_entity_poly.entity_id
_entity_poly.type
_entity_poly.pdbx_seq_one_letter_code
_entity_poly.pdbx_strand_id
1 'polypeptide(L)'
;MVKVLDMQFIRYANLFSKITRLTTNHCFEYNHTIIFVVPRKLVMKAIGYNNINLKNLSDVIGKKVKVIATPSGIEDLFGFVSIITYPIKFKAIEIRDGEAIITANIQSKASLIGKEKARLLEMENILGQYFGIRKVRIK
;
A
#
# COMPACT_ATOMS: atom_id res chain seq x y z
N MET A 1 -9.71 -1.95 -22.15
CA MET A 1 -8.51 -2.78 -22.32
C MET A 1 -7.95 -3.18 -20.96
N VAL A 2 -7.71 -4.47 -20.78
CA VAL A 2 -7.15 -4.98 -19.52
C VAL A 2 -5.63 -4.89 -19.59
N LYS A 3 -5.05 -4.17 -18.67
CA LYS A 3 -3.59 -4.05 -18.56
C LYS A 3 -3.02 -5.24 -17.79
N VAL A 4 -1.73 -5.49 -17.93
CA VAL A 4 -1.08 -6.56 -17.18
C VAL A 4 -1.29 -6.39 -15.67
N LEU A 5 -1.26 -5.15 -15.18
CA LEU A 5 -1.52 -4.85 -13.77
C LEU A 5 -2.93 -5.28 -13.35
N ASP A 6 -3.92 -5.07 -14.22
CA ASP A 6 -5.29 -5.44 -13.93
C ASP A 6 -5.45 -6.96 -13.86
N MET A 7 -4.71 -7.69 -14.68
CA MET A 7 -4.70 -9.15 -14.63
C MET A 7 -4.07 -9.65 -13.33
N GLN A 8 -2.98 -9.03 -12.89
CA GLN A 8 -2.36 -9.35 -11.62
C GLN A 8 -3.31 -9.05 -10.45
N PHE A 9 -4.00 -7.92 -10.52
CA PHE A 9 -4.98 -7.59 -9.49
C PHE A 9 -6.06 -8.66 -9.41
N ILE A 10 -6.61 -9.09 -10.55
CA ILE A 10 -7.65 -10.10 -10.59
C ILE A 10 -7.17 -11.40 -9.95
N ARG A 11 -5.96 -11.82 -10.29
CA ARG A 11 -5.36 -13.02 -9.73
C ARG A 11 -5.21 -12.93 -8.21
N TYR A 12 -4.65 -11.83 -7.74
CA TYR A 12 -4.45 -11.63 -6.29
C TYR A 12 -5.78 -11.49 -5.56
N ALA A 13 -6.74 -10.78 -6.14
CA ALA A 13 -8.07 -10.63 -5.54
C ALA A 13 -8.77 -11.99 -5.39
N ASN A 14 -8.63 -12.86 -6.38
CA ASN A 14 -9.22 -14.20 -6.31
C ASN A 14 -8.56 -15.04 -5.22
N LEU A 15 -7.24 -14.98 -5.09
CA LEU A 15 -6.53 -15.68 -4.02
C LEU A 15 -6.94 -15.15 -2.65
N PHE A 16 -7.04 -13.84 -2.53
CA PHE A 16 -7.47 -13.19 -1.29
C PHE A 16 -8.85 -13.68 -0.87
N SER A 17 -9.79 -13.65 -1.80
CA SER A 17 -11.16 -14.10 -1.55
C SER A 17 -11.23 -15.56 -1.13
N LYS A 18 -10.44 -16.39 -1.79
CA LYS A 18 -10.40 -17.83 -1.52
C LYS A 18 -9.88 -18.13 -0.13
N ILE A 19 -8.87 -17.40 0.30
CA ILE A 19 -8.20 -17.64 1.60
C ILE A 19 -8.95 -16.97 2.74
N THR A 20 -9.36 -15.71 2.56
CA THR A 20 -9.99 -14.93 3.64
C THR A 20 -11.51 -15.04 3.66
N ARG A 21 -12.10 -15.45 2.56
CA ARG A 21 -13.55 -15.45 2.33
C ARG A 21 -14.17 -14.05 2.37
N LEU A 22 -13.33 -13.05 2.09
CA LEU A 22 -13.74 -11.66 1.99
C LEU A 22 -13.39 -11.14 0.61
N THR A 23 -14.07 -10.07 0.20
CA THR A 23 -13.76 -9.39 -1.05
C THR A 23 -12.85 -8.22 -0.76
N THR A 24 -11.78 -8.07 -1.53
CA THR A 24 -10.92 -6.89 -1.43
C THR A 24 -11.43 -5.80 -2.37
N ASN A 25 -11.34 -4.55 -1.96
CA ASN A 25 -11.69 -3.42 -2.80
C ASN A 25 -10.63 -3.16 -3.85
N HIS A 26 -9.37 -3.37 -3.47
CA HIS A 26 -8.25 -3.07 -4.35
C HIS A 26 -6.98 -3.68 -3.76
N CYS A 27 -5.99 -3.91 -4.60
CA CYS A 27 -4.66 -4.26 -4.13
C CYS A 27 -3.60 -3.60 -5.00
N PHE A 28 -2.42 -3.42 -4.45
CA PHE A 28 -1.30 -2.85 -5.16
C PHE A 28 0.00 -3.39 -4.58
N GLU A 29 1.09 -3.13 -5.27
CA GLU A 29 2.41 -3.56 -4.83
C GLU A 29 3.24 -2.34 -4.45
N TYR A 30 3.91 -2.42 -3.30
CA TYR A 30 4.88 -1.42 -2.87
C TYR A 30 6.07 -2.15 -2.26
N ASN A 31 7.26 -1.88 -2.78
CA ASN A 31 8.51 -2.47 -2.28
C ASN A 31 8.41 -4.00 -2.16
N HIS A 32 7.94 -4.63 -3.23
CA HIS A 32 7.80 -6.09 -3.34
C HIS A 32 6.85 -6.71 -2.31
N THR A 33 5.97 -5.88 -1.74
CA THR A 33 4.92 -6.32 -0.81
C THR A 33 3.57 -6.11 -1.48
N ILE A 34 2.72 -7.13 -1.43
CA ILE A 34 1.36 -7.02 -1.96
C ILE A 34 0.47 -6.51 -0.84
N ILE A 35 -0.24 -5.43 -1.09
CA ILE A 35 -1.07 -4.78 -0.09
C ILE A 35 -2.54 -4.85 -0.53
N PHE A 36 -3.36 -5.49 0.29
CA PHE A 36 -4.80 -5.59 0.04
C PHE A 36 -5.53 -4.53 0.87
N VAL A 37 -6.50 -3.88 0.25
CA VAL A 37 -7.25 -2.80 0.86
C VAL A 37 -8.68 -3.27 1.08
N VAL A 38 -9.14 -3.19 2.32
CA VAL A 38 -10.49 -3.63 2.72
C VAL A 38 -11.13 -2.56 3.59
N PRO A 39 -12.47 -2.60 3.78
CA PRO A 39 -13.11 -1.73 4.76
C PRO A 39 -12.47 -1.91 6.14
N ARG A 40 -12.34 -0.81 6.88
CA ARG A 40 -11.66 -0.81 8.19
C ARG A 40 -12.16 -1.92 9.12
N LYS A 41 -13.44 -2.14 9.17
CA LYS A 41 -14.04 -3.13 10.06
C LYS A 41 -13.67 -4.57 9.69
N LEU A 42 -13.17 -4.81 8.49
CA LEU A 42 -12.82 -6.15 8.02
C LEU A 42 -11.33 -6.47 8.11
N VAL A 43 -10.49 -5.48 8.49
CA VAL A 43 -9.04 -5.68 8.51
C VAL A 43 -8.62 -6.86 9.39
N MET A 44 -9.09 -6.89 10.63
CA MET A 44 -8.71 -7.96 11.56
C MET A 44 -9.19 -9.33 11.09
N LYS A 45 -10.39 -9.37 10.52
CA LYS A 45 -10.94 -10.61 9.99
C LYS A 45 -10.13 -11.10 8.79
N ALA A 46 -9.70 -10.17 7.92
CA ALA A 46 -8.88 -10.50 6.77
C ALA A 46 -7.51 -11.05 7.17
N ILE A 47 -6.90 -10.47 8.21
CA ILE A 47 -5.61 -10.92 8.74
C ILE A 47 -5.72 -12.33 9.32
N GLY A 48 -6.82 -12.60 10.02
CA GLY A 48 -7.08 -13.90 10.62
C GLY A 48 -6.38 -14.07 11.95
N TYR A 49 -6.79 -15.12 12.69
CA TYR A 49 -6.23 -15.44 13.99
C TYR A 49 -4.73 -15.77 13.84
N ASN A 50 -3.91 -15.15 14.65
CA ASN A 50 -2.45 -15.32 14.61
C ASN A 50 -1.86 -15.08 13.22
N ASN A 51 -2.47 -14.14 12.47
CA ASN A 51 -2.02 -13.79 11.11
C ASN A 51 -2.09 -14.96 10.13
N ILE A 52 -2.97 -15.93 10.36
CA ILE A 52 -3.01 -17.14 9.55
C ILE A 52 -3.29 -16.84 8.07
N ASN A 53 -4.19 -15.90 7.79
CA ASN A 53 -4.53 -15.57 6.40
C ASN A 53 -3.36 -14.87 5.70
N LEU A 54 -2.66 -13.97 6.40
CA LEU A 54 -1.48 -13.32 5.84
C LEU A 54 -0.39 -14.33 5.50
N LYS A 55 -0.16 -15.29 6.39
CA LYS A 55 0.83 -16.35 6.15
C LYS A 55 0.46 -17.18 4.94
N ASN A 56 -0.80 -17.59 4.84
CA ASN A 56 -1.26 -18.40 3.73
C ASN A 56 -1.18 -17.64 2.41
N LEU A 57 -1.56 -16.37 2.40
CA LEU A 57 -1.46 -15.52 1.21
C LEU A 57 -0.01 -15.35 0.80
N SER A 58 0.87 -15.08 1.75
CA SER A 58 2.29 -14.91 1.48
C SER A 58 2.90 -16.18 0.88
N ASP A 59 2.53 -17.35 1.40
CA ASP A 59 3.03 -18.62 0.90
C ASP A 59 2.60 -18.87 -0.54
N VAL A 60 1.34 -18.59 -0.85
CA VAL A 60 0.81 -18.82 -2.20
C VAL A 60 1.36 -17.81 -3.21
N ILE A 61 1.44 -16.53 -2.82
CA ILE A 61 1.88 -15.46 -3.71
C ILE A 61 3.40 -15.43 -3.83
N GLY A 62 4.13 -15.84 -2.77
CA GLY A 62 5.59 -15.80 -2.77
C GLY A 62 6.17 -14.43 -2.44
N LYS A 63 5.38 -13.54 -1.88
CA LYS A 63 5.80 -12.20 -1.48
C LYS A 63 5.18 -11.86 -0.12
N LYS A 64 5.73 -10.85 0.54
CA LYS A 64 5.11 -10.35 1.76
C LYS A 64 3.73 -9.80 1.42
N VAL A 65 2.82 -9.89 2.38
CA VAL A 65 1.44 -9.43 2.21
C VAL A 65 1.05 -8.57 3.40
N LYS A 66 0.38 -7.46 3.12
CA LYS A 66 -0.23 -6.60 4.13
C LYS A 66 -1.70 -6.43 3.81
N VAL A 67 -2.51 -6.18 4.85
CA VAL A 67 -3.91 -5.80 4.71
C VAL A 67 -4.08 -4.47 5.42
N ILE A 68 -4.65 -3.50 4.74
CA ILE A 68 -4.86 -2.17 5.29
C ILE A 68 -6.29 -1.72 5.08
N ALA A 69 -6.71 -0.72 5.86
CA ALA A 69 -8.05 -0.16 5.75
C ALA A 69 -8.11 0.85 4.61
N THR A 70 -9.25 0.90 3.92
CA THR A 70 -9.54 1.97 2.97
C THR A 70 -9.49 3.30 3.70
N PRO A 71 -8.73 4.30 3.22
CA PRO A 71 -8.71 5.61 3.87
C PRO A 71 -10.04 6.32 3.72
N SER A 72 -10.45 7.04 4.78
CA SER A 72 -11.72 7.76 4.79
C SER A 72 -11.59 9.16 4.18
N GLY A 73 -10.41 9.74 4.22
CA GLY A 73 -10.17 11.08 3.73
C GLY A 73 -8.73 11.47 3.93
N ILE A 74 -8.44 12.75 3.67
CA ILE A 74 -7.07 13.27 3.72
C ILE A 74 -6.46 13.17 5.11
N GLU A 75 -7.27 13.16 6.15
CA GLU A 75 -6.81 13.02 7.53
C GLU A 75 -6.14 11.66 7.78
N ASP A 76 -6.42 10.68 6.93
CA ASP A 76 -5.82 9.35 7.06
C ASP A 76 -4.49 9.23 6.31
N LEU A 77 -4.06 10.29 5.62
CA LEU A 77 -2.88 10.24 4.75
C LEU A 77 -1.62 9.80 5.50
N PHE A 78 -1.34 10.40 6.66
CA PHE A 78 -0.13 10.07 7.43
C PHE A 78 -0.11 8.59 7.82
N GLY A 79 -1.21 8.10 8.38
CA GLY A 79 -1.33 6.70 8.78
C GLY A 79 -1.25 5.74 7.61
N PHE A 80 -1.91 6.08 6.51
CA PHE A 80 -1.90 5.28 5.30
C PHE A 80 -0.48 5.09 4.76
N VAL A 81 0.25 6.20 4.61
CA VAL A 81 1.63 6.14 4.11
C VAL A 81 2.55 5.43 5.10
N SER A 82 2.35 5.66 6.42
CA SER A 82 3.15 5.02 7.45
C SER A 82 3.08 3.49 7.39
N ILE A 83 1.89 2.95 7.20
CA ILE A 83 1.70 1.50 7.13
C ILE A 83 2.34 0.93 5.87
N ILE A 84 2.18 1.62 4.76
CA ILE A 84 2.73 1.17 3.47
C ILE A 84 4.26 1.15 3.50
N THR A 85 4.88 2.17 4.06
CA THR A 85 6.34 2.29 4.07
C THR A 85 7.02 1.55 5.21
N TYR A 86 6.27 1.13 6.24
CA TYR A 86 6.85 0.43 7.37
C TYR A 86 7.74 -0.72 6.89
N PRO A 87 8.95 -0.89 7.42
CA PRO A 87 9.52 -0.29 8.62
C PRO A 87 10.28 1.04 8.39
N ILE A 88 10.26 1.58 7.19
CA ILE A 88 10.89 2.86 6.90
C ILE A 88 10.02 3.96 7.48
N LYS A 89 10.62 4.84 8.30
CA LYS A 89 9.89 5.90 8.98
C LYS A 89 10.17 7.24 8.34
N PHE A 90 9.20 8.13 8.43
CA PHE A 90 9.35 9.52 7.99
C PHE A 90 8.80 10.44 9.07
N LYS A 91 9.19 11.72 9.01
CA LYS A 91 8.86 12.68 10.08
C LYS A 91 7.50 13.33 9.86
N ALA A 92 7.18 13.68 8.63
CA ALA A 92 5.97 14.43 8.32
C ALA A 92 5.60 14.26 6.87
N ILE A 93 4.32 14.50 6.57
CA ILE A 93 3.84 14.57 5.22
C ILE A 93 2.87 15.73 5.15
N GLU A 94 3.00 16.57 4.12
CA GLU A 94 2.08 17.68 3.91
C GLU A 94 1.66 17.73 2.45
N ILE A 95 0.51 18.33 2.22
CA ILE A 95 -0.02 18.54 0.87
C ILE A 95 0.13 20.00 0.53
N ARG A 96 0.71 20.28 -0.64
CA ARG A 96 0.88 21.64 -1.11
C ARG A 96 0.68 21.64 -2.63
N ASP A 97 -0.32 22.38 -3.10
CA ASP A 97 -0.63 22.49 -4.52
C ASP A 97 -0.83 21.14 -5.22
N GLY A 98 -1.52 20.22 -4.55
CA GLY A 98 -1.78 18.89 -5.10
C GLY A 98 -0.60 17.93 -5.06
N GLU A 99 0.49 18.33 -4.42
CA GLU A 99 1.67 17.49 -4.26
C GLU A 99 1.85 17.08 -2.80
N ALA A 100 2.29 15.86 -2.57
CA ALA A 100 2.63 15.39 -1.24
C ALA A 100 4.14 15.57 -1.01
N ILE A 101 4.49 16.18 0.10
CA ILE A 101 5.88 16.41 0.48
C ILE A 101 6.15 15.62 1.76
N ILE A 102 6.99 14.60 1.64
CA ILE A 102 7.36 13.72 2.75
C ILE A 102 8.72 14.15 3.28
N THR A 103 8.80 14.47 4.57
CA THR A 103 10.04 14.85 5.22
C THR A 103 10.60 13.65 5.99
N ALA A 104 11.86 13.31 5.75
CA ALA A 104 12.49 12.16 6.36
C ALA A 104 13.97 12.42 6.58
N ASN A 105 14.62 11.61 7.45
CA ASN A 105 16.07 11.70 7.61
C ASN A 105 16.76 11.15 6.36
N ILE A 106 18.08 11.35 6.27
CA ILE A 106 18.85 11.01 5.06
C ILE A 106 18.72 9.55 4.67
N GLN A 107 18.82 8.63 5.64
CA GLN A 107 18.74 7.21 5.37
C GLN A 107 17.36 6.80 4.89
N SER A 108 16.34 7.29 5.56
CA SER A 108 14.95 7.00 5.18
C SER A 108 14.61 7.61 3.84
N LYS A 109 15.12 8.81 3.57
CA LYS A 109 14.91 9.47 2.28
C LYS A 109 15.39 8.60 1.13
N ALA A 110 16.60 8.04 1.24
CA ALA A 110 17.13 7.17 0.20
C ALA A 110 16.23 5.94 -0.01
N SER A 111 15.75 5.34 1.08
CA SER A 111 14.87 4.16 1.01
C SER A 111 13.51 4.49 0.40
N LEU A 112 12.97 5.67 0.72
CA LEU A 112 11.67 6.09 0.21
C LEU A 112 11.71 6.44 -1.28
N ILE A 113 12.85 6.91 -1.78
CA ILE A 113 13.04 7.17 -3.21
C ILE A 113 13.27 5.87 -3.94
N GLY A 114 14.14 5.02 -3.39
CA GLY A 114 14.46 3.74 -3.97
C GLY A 114 15.39 3.82 -5.18
N LYS A 115 15.86 2.66 -5.62
CA LYS A 115 16.75 2.57 -6.78
C LYS A 115 15.99 3.03 -8.02
N GLU A 116 16.58 3.96 -8.75
CA GLU A 116 16.00 4.53 -9.96
C GLU A 116 14.60 5.11 -9.71
N LYS A 117 14.37 5.63 -8.49
CA LYS A 117 13.10 6.23 -8.06
C LYS A 117 11.93 5.24 -8.04
N ALA A 118 12.22 3.94 -7.96
CA ALA A 118 11.16 2.93 -8.02
C ALA A 118 10.13 3.08 -6.90
N ARG A 119 10.58 3.31 -5.66
CA ARG A 119 9.66 3.48 -4.53
C ARG A 119 8.86 4.77 -4.66
N LEU A 120 9.51 5.83 -5.12
CA LEU A 120 8.85 7.12 -5.33
C LEU A 120 7.72 7.00 -6.36
N LEU A 121 7.98 6.34 -7.48
CA LEU A 121 6.98 6.17 -8.53
C LEU A 121 5.82 5.30 -8.06
N GLU A 122 6.09 4.24 -7.29
CA GLU A 122 5.03 3.43 -6.70
C GLU A 122 4.15 4.26 -5.79
N MET A 123 4.76 5.08 -4.93
CA MET A 123 4.01 5.94 -4.01
C MET A 123 3.16 6.96 -4.77
N GLU A 124 3.70 7.55 -5.84
CA GLU A 124 2.93 8.49 -6.65
C GLU A 124 1.68 7.85 -7.22
N ASN A 125 1.79 6.64 -7.74
CA ASN A 125 0.64 5.91 -8.27
C ASN A 125 -0.39 5.63 -7.18
N ILE A 126 0.06 5.19 -6.02
CA ILE A 126 -0.82 4.86 -4.90
C ILE A 126 -1.55 6.09 -4.39
N LEU A 127 -0.82 7.17 -4.13
CA LEU A 127 -1.42 8.39 -3.59
C LEU A 127 -2.28 9.11 -4.61
N GLY A 128 -1.95 8.98 -5.89
CA GLY A 128 -2.81 9.50 -6.95
C GLY A 128 -4.16 8.82 -6.94
N GLN A 129 -4.16 7.53 -6.76
CA GLN A 129 -5.39 6.72 -6.79
C GLN A 129 -6.28 6.95 -5.57
N TYR A 130 -5.68 7.05 -4.38
CA TYR A 130 -6.45 7.13 -3.14
C TYR A 130 -6.74 8.55 -2.66
N PHE A 131 -5.89 9.51 -3.03
CA PHE A 131 -6.00 10.89 -2.52
C PHE A 131 -5.99 11.94 -3.62
N GLY A 132 -5.90 11.54 -4.88
CA GLY A 132 -5.84 12.50 -5.98
C GLY A 132 -4.57 13.33 -5.99
N ILE A 133 -3.51 12.85 -5.36
CA ILE A 133 -2.23 13.55 -5.31
C ILE A 133 -1.52 13.39 -6.63
N ARG A 134 -1.05 14.51 -7.19
CA ARG A 134 -0.45 14.56 -8.52
C ARG A 134 1.01 14.13 -8.52
N LYS A 135 1.75 14.45 -7.45
CA LYS A 135 3.18 14.21 -7.39
C LYS A 135 3.62 14.03 -5.94
N VAL A 136 4.66 13.22 -5.74
CA VAL A 136 5.25 12.99 -4.42
C VAL A 136 6.69 13.48 -4.44
N ARG A 137 7.09 14.23 -3.41
CA ARG A 137 8.46 14.70 -3.23
C ARG A 137 8.95 14.23 -1.88
N ILE A 138 10.19 13.77 -1.85
CA ILE A 138 10.85 13.37 -0.59
C ILE A 138 11.88 14.44 -0.26
N LYS A 139 11.67 15.07 0.87
CA LYS A 139 12.48 16.23 1.29
C LYS A 139 13.48 15.85 2.38
#